data_a072be2a2127778d3cd6cd35a300dd96
#
_entry.id   a072be2a2127778d3cd6cd35a300dd96
#
_cell.length_a   1.000
_cell.length_b   1.000
_cell.length_c   1.000
_cell.angle_alpha   90.00
_cell.angle_beta   90.00
_cell.angle_gamma   90.00
#
_symmetry.space_group_name_H-M   'P 1'
#
loop_
_entity.id
_entity.type
_entity.pdbx_description
1 polymer ?
#
loop_
_entity_poly.entity_id
_entity_poly.type
_entity_poly.pdbx_seq_one_letter_code
_entity_poly.pdbx_strand_id
1 'polypeptide(L)'
;MSKYIISEKALEDINNIWIFTAENWSVEQANRYYNIILDEIEFIAENFETAKDFGHIRKDYRYSKAKSHLVFFRKTKHNEIEVVRVLHEKMDIKNRLID
;
A
#
# COMPACT_ATOMS: atom_id res chain seq x y z
N MET A 1 -14.50 11.77 -7.65
CA MET A 1 -13.19 11.66 -7.00
C MET A 1 -13.28 10.69 -5.84
N SER A 2 -12.53 9.62 -5.89
CA SER A 2 -12.56 8.63 -4.80
C SER A 2 -11.82 9.16 -3.58
N LYS A 3 -12.31 8.80 -2.41
CA LYS A 3 -11.67 9.18 -1.16
C LYS A 3 -10.94 7.99 -0.57
N TYR A 4 -9.75 8.24 -0.08
CA TYR A 4 -8.99 7.24 0.65
C TYR A 4 -8.20 7.93 1.74
N ILE A 5 -7.82 7.16 2.74
CA ILE A 5 -6.94 7.63 3.80
C ILE A 5 -5.74 6.70 3.87
N ILE A 6 -4.61 7.24 4.29
CA ILE A 6 -3.38 6.48 4.44
C ILE A 6 -3.05 6.45 5.93
N SER A 7 -2.94 5.24 6.50
CA SER A 7 -2.63 5.11 7.92
C SER A 7 -1.23 5.65 8.21
N GLU A 8 -0.95 5.97 9.47
CA GLU A 8 0.37 6.45 9.87
C GLU A 8 1.46 5.42 9.50
N LYS A 9 1.19 4.14 9.74
CA LYS A 9 2.15 3.09 9.41
C LYS A 9 2.39 2.97 7.91
N ALA A 10 1.33 3.10 7.11
CA ALA A 10 1.48 3.05 5.66
C ALA A 10 2.27 4.25 5.15
N LEU A 11 2.01 5.42 5.72
CA LEU A 11 2.76 6.62 5.35
C LEU A 11 4.23 6.47 5.70
N GLU A 12 4.52 5.91 6.86
CA GLU A 12 5.88 5.61 7.27
C GLU A 12 6.55 4.61 6.32
N ASP A 13 5.81 3.55 5.91
CA ASP A 13 6.31 2.59 4.94
C ASP A 13 6.68 3.29 3.63
N ILE A 14 5.81 4.15 3.12
CA ILE A 14 6.04 4.88 1.87
C ILE A 14 7.27 5.78 1.98
N ASN A 15 7.40 6.50 3.10
CA ASN A 15 8.56 7.36 3.32
C ASN A 15 9.86 6.55 3.37
N ASN A 16 9.83 5.39 4.04
CA ASN A 16 11.02 4.54 4.12
C ASN A 16 11.39 3.96 2.76
N ILE A 17 10.41 3.64 1.94
CA ILE A 17 10.65 3.18 0.57
C ILE A 17 11.33 4.29 -0.23
N TRP A 18 10.85 5.52 -0.08
CA TRP A 18 11.43 6.67 -0.78
C TRP A 18 12.89 6.88 -0.37
N ILE A 19 13.14 6.89 0.94
CA ILE A 19 14.49 7.08 1.48
C ILE A 19 15.45 6.00 0.97
N PHE A 20 15.02 4.74 1.07
CA PHE A 20 15.83 3.62 0.62
C PHE A 20 16.18 3.74 -0.88
N THR A 21 15.18 4.09 -1.69
CA THR A 21 15.37 4.19 -3.12
C THR A 21 16.28 5.37 -3.47
N ALA A 22 16.12 6.50 -2.78
CA ALA A 22 16.95 7.67 -3.00
C ALA A 22 18.40 7.38 -2.64
N GLU A 23 18.64 6.65 -1.55
CA GLU A 23 19.99 6.34 -1.09
C GLU A 23 20.70 5.30 -1.95
N ASN A 24 19.95 4.33 -2.47
CA ASN A 24 20.52 3.19 -3.20
C ASN A 24 20.50 3.38 -4.72
N TRP A 25 19.68 4.28 -5.23
CA TRP A 25 19.56 4.53 -6.67
C TRP A 25 19.67 6.02 -6.97
N SER A 26 18.55 6.75 -6.86
CA SER A 26 18.54 8.19 -7.10
C SER A 26 17.25 8.80 -6.58
N VAL A 27 17.27 10.12 -6.40
CA VAL A 27 16.06 10.87 -6.04
C VAL A 27 15.02 10.77 -7.16
N GLU A 28 15.47 10.80 -8.42
CA GLU A 28 14.56 10.66 -9.56
C GLU A 28 13.83 9.31 -9.52
N GLN A 29 14.56 8.24 -9.23
CA GLN A 29 13.97 6.90 -9.14
C GLN A 29 13.03 6.83 -7.96
N ALA A 30 13.40 7.43 -6.82
CA ALA A 30 12.55 7.47 -5.65
C ALA A 30 11.22 8.17 -5.93
N ASN A 31 11.27 9.32 -6.63
CA ASN A 31 10.07 10.05 -7.00
C ASN A 31 9.19 9.24 -7.95
N ARG A 32 9.80 8.55 -8.91
CA ARG A 32 9.08 7.72 -9.86
C ARG A 32 8.35 6.58 -9.14
N TYR A 33 9.04 5.92 -8.22
CA TYR A 33 8.46 4.80 -7.49
C TYR A 33 7.34 5.26 -6.58
N TYR A 34 7.54 6.39 -5.93
CA TYR A 34 6.52 7.01 -5.08
C TYR A 34 5.23 7.25 -5.87
N ASN A 35 5.35 7.79 -7.07
CA ASN A 35 4.19 8.06 -7.92
C ASN A 35 3.51 6.76 -8.38
N ILE A 36 4.27 5.71 -8.64
CA ILE A 36 3.71 4.41 -9.01
C ILE A 36 2.84 3.88 -7.87
N ILE A 37 3.33 4.00 -6.62
CA ILE A 37 2.56 3.56 -5.46
C ILE A 37 1.28 4.39 -5.31
N LEU A 38 1.39 5.72 -5.43
CA LEU A 38 0.21 6.59 -5.31
C LEU A 38 -0.81 6.32 -6.40
N ASP A 39 -0.36 6.09 -7.64
CA ASP A 39 -1.27 5.78 -8.74
C ASP A 39 -2.03 4.50 -8.47
N GLU A 40 -1.37 3.49 -7.91
CA GLU A 40 -2.02 2.24 -7.57
C GLU A 40 -3.04 2.45 -6.44
N ILE A 41 -2.70 3.25 -5.45
CA ILE A 41 -3.63 3.58 -4.36
C ILE A 41 -4.88 4.26 -4.91
N GLU A 42 -4.72 5.23 -5.79
CA GLU A 42 -5.85 5.94 -6.40
C GLU A 42 -6.70 5.00 -7.24
N PHE A 43 -6.07 4.13 -8.01
CA PHE A 43 -6.79 3.16 -8.83
C PHE A 43 -7.65 2.24 -7.96
N ILE A 44 -7.09 1.68 -6.90
CA ILE A 44 -7.82 0.77 -6.02
C ILE A 44 -8.90 1.51 -5.23
N ALA A 45 -8.66 2.77 -4.86
CA ALA A 45 -9.69 3.56 -4.18
C ALA A 45 -10.95 3.69 -5.03
N GLU A 46 -10.79 3.75 -6.35
CA GLU A 46 -11.92 3.80 -7.27
C GLU A 46 -12.44 2.43 -7.69
N ASN A 47 -11.61 1.40 -7.56
CA ASN A 47 -11.90 0.05 -8.07
C ASN A 47 -11.59 -1.01 -7.00
N PHE A 48 -12.08 -0.79 -5.78
CA PHE A 48 -11.72 -1.63 -4.63
C PHE A 48 -11.97 -3.11 -4.88
N GLU A 49 -13.02 -3.45 -5.62
CA GLU A 49 -13.38 -4.85 -5.87
C GLU A 49 -12.36 -5.57 -6.75
N THR A 50 -11.50 -4.84 -7.45
CA THR A 50 -10.45 -5.46 -8.26
C THR A 50 -9.23 -5.88 -7.46
N ALA A 51 -9.10 -5.38 -6.22
CA ALA A 51 -8.00 -5.77 -5.35
C ALA A 51 -8.16 -7.23 -4.94
N LYS A 52 -7.05 -7.90 -4.70
CA LYS A 52 -7.05 -9.32 -4.35
C LYS A 52 -7.41 -9.52 -2.88
N ASP A 53 -8.19 -10.57 -2.63
CA ASP A 53 -8.61 -10.90 -1.28
C ASP A 53 -7.45 -11.39 -0.43
N PHE A 54 -7.35 -10.89 0.79
CA PHE A 54 -6.35 -11.32 1.76
C PHE A 54 -7.00 -11.73 3.08
N GLY A 55 -8.31 -12.00 3.03
CA GLY A 55 -9.12 -12.30 4.21
C GLY A 55 -8.71 -13.54 4.98
N HIS A 56 -8.01 -14.47 4.31
CA HIS A 56 -7.51 -15.69 4.97
C HIS A 56 -6.39 -15.40 5.96
N ILE A 57 -5.72 -14.24 5.83
CA ILE A 57 -4.69 -13.80 6.76
C ILE A 57 -5.23 -12.72 7.69
N ARG A 58 -5.95 -11.76 7.13
CA ARG A 58 -6.56 -10.69 7.92
C ARG A 58 -7.93 -10.37 7.33
N LYS A 59 -8.98 -10.59 8.12
CA LYS A 59 -10.35 -10.41 7.68
C LYS A 59 -10.58 -9.04 7.05
N ASP A 60 -11.27 -9.04 5.91
CA ASP A 60 -11.65 -7.84 5.17
C ASP A 60 -10.49 -7.08 4.53
N TYR A 61 -9.29 -7.64 4.59
CA TYR A 61 -8.15 -7.01 3.91
C TYR A 61 -8.09 -7.43 2.46
N ARG A 62 -7.66 -6.50 1.62
CA ARG A 62 -7.38 -6.74 0.22
C ARG A 62 -6.01 -6.15 -0.10
N TYR A 63 -5.43 -6.56 -1.20
CA TYR A 63 -4.13 -6.04 -1.60
C TYR A 63 -4.02 -5.89 -3.10
N SER A 64 -3.09 -5.04 -3.52
CA SER A 64 -2.70 -4.92 -4.91
C SER A 64 -1.19 -4.78 -4.98
N LYS A 65 -0.62 -5.02 -6.16
CA LYS A 65 0.83 -5.00 -6.33
C LYS A 65 1.26 -3.76 -7.11
N ALA A 66 2.22 -3.02 -6.55
CA ALA A 66 2.86 -1.88 -7.20
C ALA A 66 4.34 -2.23 -7.30
N LYS A 67 4.77 -2.75 -8.45
CA LYS A 67 6.14 -3.24 -8.67
C LYS A 67 6.48 -4.34 -7.66
N SER A 68 7.46 -4.11 -6.79
CA SER A 68 7.90 -5.11 -5.80
C SER A 68 7.20 -4.96 -4.47
N HIS A 69 6.24 -4.05 -4.35
CA HIS A 69 5.56 -3.80 -3.09
C HIS A 69 4.09 -4.17 -3.18
N LEU A 70 3.57 -4.63 -2.05
CA LEU A 70 2.16 -4.95 -1.90
C LEU A 70 1.52 -3.85 -1.07
N VAL A 71 0.43 -3.30 -1.59
CA VAL A 71 -0.33 -2.26 -0.91
C VAL A 71 -1.55 -2.94 -0.31
N PHE A 72 -1.72 -2.83 1.00
CA PHE A 72 -2.82 -3.47 1.72
C PHE A 72 -3.90 -2.46 2.06
N PHE A 73 -5.13 -2.84 1.80
CA PHE A 73 -6.29 -1.98 1.92
C PHE A 73 -7.37 -2.64 2.77
N ARG A 74 -8.21 -1.81 3.38
CA ARG A 74 -9.46 -2.26 3.95
C ARG A 74 -10.51 -1.17 3.75
N LYS A 75 -11.77 -1.56 3.78
CA LYS A 75 -12.85 -0.59 3.74
C LYS A 75 -13.27 -0.30 5.17
N THR A 76 -13.35 0.97 5.54
CA THR A 76 -13.76 1.35 6.89
C THR A 76 -15.29 1.24 7.02
N LYS A 77 -15.77 1.35 8.25
CA LYS A 77 -17.22 1.33 8.50
C LYS A 77 -17.95 2.53 7.88
N HIS A 78 -17.20 3.56 7.50
CA HIS A 78 -17.77 4.73 6.80
C HIS A 78 -17.63 4.60 5.29
N ASN A 79 -17.32 3.39 4.82
CA ASN A 79 -17.19 3.08 3.41
C ASN A 79 -16.03 3.81 2.72
N GLU A 80 -15.04 4.22 3.49
CA GLU A 80 -13.82 4.81 2.97
C GLU A 80 -12.76 3.71 2.77
N ILE A 81 -11.87 3.91 1.82
CA ILE A 81 -10.76 3.00 1.60
C ILE A 81 -9.58 3.47 2.44
N GLU A 82 -9.04 2.57 3.26
CA GLU A 82 -7.85 2.86 4.06
C GLU A 82 -6.68 2.03 3.56
N VAL A 83 -5.55 2.71 3.29
CA VAL A 83 -4.29 2.03 3.01
C VAL A 83 -3.67 1.72 4.37
N VAL A 84 -3.53 0.45 4.70
CA VAL A 84 -3.08 0.04 6.04
C VAL A 84 -1.59 -0.25 6.11
N ARG A 85 -0.98 -0.78 5.06
CA ARG A 85 0.46 -1.01 4.98
C ARG A 85 0.92 -1.04 3.53
N VAL A 86 2.20 -0.73 3.32
CA VAL A 86 2.86 -0.92 2.02
C VAL A 86 4.14 -1.70 2.31
N LEU A 87 4.18 -2.96 1.92
CA LEU A 87 5.26 -3.88 2.31
C LEU A 87 5.89 -4.52 1.08
N HIS A 88 7.21 -4.74 1.15
CA HIS A 88 7.90 -5.44 0.09
C HIS A 88 7.38 -6.89 0.03
N GLU A 89 7.22 -7.42 -1.20
CA GLU A 89 6.62 -8.75 -1.40
C GLU A 89 7.42 -9.88 -0.76
N LYS A 90 8.70 -9.66 -0.47
CA LYS A 90 9.55 -10.66 0.17
C LYS A 90 9.61 -10.57 1.69
N MET A 91 8.89 -9.62 2.29
CA MET A 91 8.80 -9.52 3.73
C MET A 91 7.89 -10.61 4.29
N ASP A 92 7.99 -10.85 5.58
CA ASP A 92 7.07 -11.73 6.29
C ASP A 92 5.74 -10.99 6.48
N ILE A 93 4.94 -10.99 5.43
CA ILE A 93 3.70 -10.21 5.37
C ILE A 93 2.75 -10.57 6.49
N LYS A 94 2.58 -11.86 6.72
CA LYS A 94 1.64 -12.35 7.73
C LYS A 94 1.91 -11.74 9.10
N ASN A 95 3.17 -11.77 9.53
CA ASN A 95 3.52 -11.23 10.84
C ASN A 95 3.45 -9.72 10.89
N ARG A 96 3.73 -9.04 9.77
CA ARG A 96 3.65 -7.58 9.71
C ARG A 96 2.23 -7.05 9.79
N LEU A 97 1.24 -7.82 9.32
CA LEU A 97 -0.14 -7.39 9.31
C LEU A 97 -0.90 -7.70 10.59
N ILE A 98 -0.38 -8.58 11.43
CA ILE A 98 -1.03 -8.97 12.66
C ILE A 98 -0.87 -7.92 13.76
N ASP A 99 0.16 -7.14 13.71
CA ASP A 99 0.45 -6.11 14.72
C ASP A 99 -0.53 -4.96 14.67
#